data_0889d009835caa7ca860a7a2bbb3fcd0
#
_entry.id   0889d009835caa7ca860a7a2bbb3fcd0
#
_cell.length_a   1.000
_cell.length_b   1.000
_cell.length_c   1.000
_cell.angle_alpha   90.00
_cell.angle_beta   90.00
_cell.angle_gamma   90.00
#
_symmetry.space_group_name_H-M   'P 1'
#
loop_
_entity.id
_entity.type
_entity.pdbx_description
1 polymer ?
#
loop_
_entity_poly.entity_id
_entity_poly.type
_entity_poly.pdbx_seq_one_letter_code
_entity_poly.pdbx_strand_id
1 'polypeptide(L)'
;VFSEEDLLSIPLSEEDIVFNDFKILNIDYLVIGDILNENMNKSVKYKIFDINKKSKSRISTVYGIPNKDRQLAHYISDGIYEEITGLKGISSTKIMYVTQDENYKLIIADADGQNEQVLLQSNEPIISPAWSPDSKKVAYVSFETGMAKVFIQNIASGKREIVIENKNQISSPSWSPDGKFLSLTLYQDGNAEIYILNLENDDLTRLTNHYSIDTESSWSSKGTKILFTSGRSGSPQLYELDLRKSGSKPKRITFEGNYNAKGSYLPEDDGLIFVHRSEKNFQIAVKYFDESFLRPLTLTDMDESPSISANGNVIVYATSENNRGMLSGATLSGAKFKLPVNSGSVREPAWSGFLR
;
A
#
# COMPACT_ATOMS: atom_id res chain seq x y z
N VAL A 1 -17.58 -7.89 15.50
CA VAL A 1 -18.70 -8.44 14.72
C VAL A 1 -19.37 -9.46 15.61
N PHE A 2 -20.67 -9.30 15.86
CA PHE A 2 -21.47 -10.26 16.61
C PHE A 2 -22.01 -11.32 15.67
N SER A 3 -22.15 -12.55 16.13
CA SER A 3 -22.86 -13.61 15.41
C SER A 3 -24.38 -13.44 15.55
N GLU A 4 -25.16 -14.15 14.74
CA GLU A 4 -26.63 -14.15 14.89
C GLU A 4 -27.09 -14.62 16.27
N GLU A 5 -26.32 -15.47 16.92
CA GLU A 5 -26.60 -16.01 18.26
C GLU A 5 -26.37 -14.97 19.38
N ASP A 6 -25.58 -13.92 19.12
CA ASP A 6 -25.29 -12.86 20.09
C ASP A 6 -26.35 -11.75 20.09
N LEU A 7 -27.26 -11.71 19.10
CA LEU A 7 -28.27 -10.68 18.96
C LEU A 7 -29.61 -11.16 19.50
N LEU A 8 -30.25 -10.37 20.40
CA LEU A 8 -31.57 -10.66 20.95
C LEU A 8 -32.67 -10.63 19.88
N SER A 9 -32.51 -9.80 18.86
CA SER A 9 -33.34 -9.76 17.65
C SER A 9 -32.58 -9.08 16.52
N ILE A 10 -32.65 -9.63 15.30
CA ILE A 10 -32.13 -8.99 14.10
C ILE A 10 -33.23 -8.12 13.51
N PRO A 11 -33.11 -6.78 13.50
CA PRO A 11 -34.11 -5.92 12.91
C PRO A 11 -34.10 -6.09 11.39
N LEU A 12 -35.27 -6.39 10.82
CA LEU A 12 -35.43 -6.50 9.37
C LEU A 12 -35.85 -5.17 8.76
N SER A 13 -36.36 -4.25 9.57
CA SER A 13 -36.76 -2.90 9.15
C SER A 13 -36.30 -1.85 10.16
N GLU A 14 -36.39 -0.58 9.78
CA GLU A 14 -36.10 0.55 10.66
C GLU A 14 -37.01 0.57 11.91
N GLU A 15 -38.25 0.14 11.78
CA GLU A 15 -39.26 0.15 12.84
C GLU A 15 -38.96 -0.89 13.94
N ASP A 16 -38.19 -1.93 13.59
CA ASP A 16 -37.81 -3.01 14.49
C ASP A 16 -36.58 -2.66 15.35
N ILE A 17 -35.97 -1.50 15.16
CA ILE A 17 -34.74 -1.14 15.86
C ILE A 17 -35.00 -0.70 17.29
N VAL A 18 -34.62 -1.52 18.25
CA VAL A 18 -34.57 -1.17 19.67
C VAL A 18 -33.19 -0.64 20.02
N PHE A 19 -32.98 0.67 19.88
CA PHE A 19 -31.64 1.31 20.06
C PHE A 19 -30.97 0.97 21.39
N ASN A 20 -31.72 0.77 22.48
CA ASN A 20 -31.13 0.44 23.77
C ASN A 20 -30.49 -0.94 23.80
N ASP A 21 -30.99 -1.91 23.07
CA ASP A 21 -30.41 -3.26 23.02
C ASP A 21 -29.05 -3.24 22.36
N PHE A 22 -28.90 -2.52 21.25
CA PHE A 22 -27.64 -2.32 20.58
C PHE A 22 -26.64 -1.51 21.41
N LYS A 23 -27.13 -0.53 22.18
CA LYS A 23 -26.29 0.27 23.08
C LYS A 23 -25.71 -0.56 24.22
N ILE A 24 -26.48 -1.48 24.80
CA ILE A 24 -26.02 -2.41 25.84
C ILE A 24 -24.91 -3.32 25.32
N LEU A 25 -24.95 -3.69 24.03
CA LEU A 25 -23.93 -4.49 23.35
C LEU A 25 -22.71 -3.67 22.90
N ASN A 26 -22.62 -2.37 23.24
CA ASN A 26 -21.58 -1.44 22.81
C ASN A 26 -21.44 -1.36 21.27
N ILE A 27 -22.55 -1.43 20.56
CA ILE A 27 -22.59 -1.22 19.12
C ILE A 27 -22.80 0.26 18.86
N ASP A 28 -21.87 0.89 18.11
CA ASP A 28 -21.96 2.31 17.76
C ASP A 28 -22.82 2.56 16.53
N TYR A 29 -22.72 1.67 15.54
CA TYR A 29 -23.42 1.79 14.26
C TYR A 29 -24.10 0.48 13.85
N LEU A 30 -25.32 0.59 13.34
CA LEU A 30 -26.07 -0.52 12.73
C LEU A 30 -26.32 -0.20 11.26
N VAL A 31 -26.10 -1.16 10.37
CA VAL A 31 -26.38 -1.05 8.94
C VAL A 31 -27.47 -2.02 8.57
N ILE A 32 -28.55 -1.51 8.00
CA ILE A 32 -29.65 -2.32 7.45
C ILE A 32 -29.74 -2.07 5.96
N GLY A 33 -29.85 -3.13 5.18
CA GLY A 33 -29.89 -3.02 3.72
C GLY A 33 -30.68 -4.13 3.07
N ASP A 34 -31.23 -3.81 1.90
CA ASP A 34 -31.99 -4.72 1.03
C ASP A 34 -31.26 -4.94 -0.28
N ILE A 35 -31.18 -6.20 -0.70
CA ILE A 35 -30.64 -6.60 -2.00
C ILE A 35 -31.80 -6.70 -3.00
N LEU A 36 -31.76 -5.89 -4.02
CA LEU A 36 -32.72 -5.91 -5.12
C LEU A 36 -32.08 -6.57 -6.35
N ASN A 37 -32.76 -7.59 -6.88
CA ASN A 37 -32.34 -8.29 -8.09
C ASN A 37 -33.32 -7.96 -9.22
N GLU A 38 -32.87 -7.18 -10.21
CA GLU A 38 -33.67 -6.81 -11.37
C GLU A 38 -32.93 -7.22 -12.66
N ASN A 39 -33.44 -8.18 -13.39
CA ASN A 39 -32.96 -8.59 -14.72
C ASN A 39 -31.41 -8.75 -14.82
N MET A 40 -30.82 -9.58 -13.96
CA MET A 40 -29.37 -9.82 -13.79
C MET A 40 -28.57 -8.65 -13.19
N ASN A 41 -29.20 -7.51 -12.93
CA ASN A 41 -28.55 -6.41 -12.22
C ASN A 41 -28.90 -6.51 -10.74
N LYS A 42 -27.88 -6.42 -9.89
CA LYS A 42 -28.06 -6.33 -8.45
C LYS A 42 -27.88 -4.86 -8.03
N SER A 43 -28.73 -4.41 -7.13
CA SER A 43 -28.50 -3.17 -6.40
C SER A 43 -28.70 -3.41 -4.91
N VAL A 44 -27.99 -2.65 -4.09
CA VAL A 44 -28.15 -2.70 -2.64
C VAL A 44 -28.54 -1.31 -2.18
N LYS A 45 -29.66 -1.26 -1.45
CA LYS A 45 -30.09 -0.05 -0.72
C LYS A 45 -29.76 -0.26 0.74
N TYR A 46 -29.08 0.67 1.39
CA TYR A 46 -28.77 0.57 2.81
C TYR A 46 -28.92 1.89 3.54
N LYS A 47 -29.10 1.81 4.86
CA LYS A 47 -29.08 2.92 5.81
C LYS A 47 -28.14 2.60 6.95
N ILE A 48 -27.50 3.62 7.49
CA ILE A 48 -26.64 3.53 8.66
C ILE A 48 -27.35 4.24 9.82
N PHE A 49 -27.42 3.60 10.96
CA PHE A 49 -28.01 4.13 12.18
C PHE A 49 -26.89 4.37 13.19
N ASP A 50 -26.75 5.61 13.67
CA ASP A 50 -25.88 5.95 14.82
C ASP A 50 -26.68 5.64 16.08
N ILE A 51 -26.26 4.60 16.79
CA ILE A 51 -26.99 4.08 17.96
C ILE A 51 -26.92 5.07 19.12
N ASN A 52 -25.82 5.76 19.29
CA ASN A 52 -25.62 6.72 20.38
C ASN A 52 -26.45 7.99 20.18
N LYS A 53 -26.49 8.51 18.95
CA LYS A 53 -27.26 9.71 18.60
C LYS A 53 -28.72 9.42 18.28
N LYS A 54 -29.11 8.16 18.13
CA LYS A 54 -30.44 7.73 17.66
C LYS A 54 -30.82 8.40 16.34
N SER A 55 -29.85 8.55 15.46
CA SER A 55 -30.01 9.18 14.15
C SER A 55 -29.71 8.20 13.02
N LYS A 56 -30.21 8.49 11.83
CA LYS A 56 -30.01 7.67 10.64
C LYS A 56 -29.38 8.47 9.50
N SER A 57 -28.59 7.81 8.67
CA SER A 57 -28.10 8.35 7.41
C SER A 57 -29.22 8.48 6.36
N ARG A 58 -28.89 9.10 5.25
CA ARG A 58 -29.72 8.98 4.04
C ARG A 58 -29.66 7.56 3.52
N ILE A 59 -30.68 7.19 2.69
CA ILE A 59 -30.62 5.93 1.95
C ILE A 59 -29.52 6.03 0.92
N SER A 60 -28.58 5.12 0.97
CA SER A 60 -27.57 4.94 -0.06
C SER A 60 -27.95 3.78 -0.97
N THR A 61 -27.74 3.95 -2.29
CA THR A 61 -28.00 2.89 -3.27
C THR A 61 -26.74 2.67 -4.10
N VAL A 62 -26.28 1.43 -4.13
CA VAL A 62 -25.12 1.03 -4.93
C VAL A 62 -25.59 0.01 -5.97
N TYR A 63 -25.24 0.27 -7.23
CA TYR A 63 -25.59 -0.60 -8.36
C TYR A 63 -24.42 -1.53 -8.66
N GLY A 64 -24.70 -2.81 -8.74
CA GLY A 64 -23.71 -3.83 -9.08
C GLY A 64 -23.51 -3.97 -10.59
N ILE A 65 -22.37 -4.50 -10.96
CA ILE A 65 -22.08 -4.97 -12.30
C ILE A 65 -22.38 -6.47 -12.33
N PRO A 66 -23.04 -7.02 -13.35
CA PRO A 66 -23.31 -8.45 -13.44
C PRO A 66 -22.06 -9.29 -13.19
N ASN A 67 -22.17 -10.33 -12.38
CA ASN A 67 -21.11 -11.26 -12.00
C ASN A 67 -19.92 -10.63 -11.22
N LYS A 68 -20.11 -9.43 -10.62
CA LYS A 68 -19.10 -8.74 -9.82
C LYS A 68 -19.63 -8.43 -8.40
N ASP A 69 -20.25 -9.41 -7.77
CA ASP A 69 -20.84 -9.25 -6.42
C ASP A 69 -19.83 -8.79 -5.38
N ARG A 70 -18.60 -9.31 -5.47
CA ARG A 70 -17.52 -8.92 -4.57
C ARG A 70 -17.14 -7.44 -4.73
N GLN A 71 -17.10 -6.94 -5.96
CA GLN A 71 -16.85 -5.51 -6.22
C GLN A 71 -17.98 -4.64 -5.66
N LEU A 72 -19.22 -5.08 -5.79
CA LEU A 72 -20.38 -4.41 -5.17
C LEU A 72 -20.24 -4.34 -3.65
N ALA A 73 -19.87 -5.45 -3.00
CA ALA A 73 -19.66 -5.49 -1.55
C ALA A 73 -18.55 -4.52 -1.10
N HIS A 74 -17.46 -4.44 -1.86
CA HIS A 74 -16.37 -3.49 -1.57
C HIS A 74 -16.83 -2.02 -1.70
N TYR A 75 -17.61 -1.68 -2.72
CA TYR A 75 -18.16 -0.32 -2.87
C TYR A 75 -19.12 0.05 -1.73
N ILE A 76 -19.93 -0.91 -1.27
CA ILE A 76 -20.81 -0.71 -0.11
C ILE A 76 -19.97 -0.50 1.15
N SER A 77 -18.96 -1.34 1.38
CA SER A 77 -18.02 -1.21 2.51
C SER A 77 -17.33 0.15 2.53
N ASP A 78 -16.86 0.62 1.35
CA ASP A 78 -16.23 1.92 1.22
C ASP A 78 -17.20 3.06 1.54
N GLY A 79 -18.44 2.99 1.05
CA GLY A 79 -19.47 3.98 1.33
C GLY A 79 -19.89 4.02 2.82
N ILE A 80 -20.00 2.85 3.46
CA ILE A 80 -20.27 2.76 4.90
C ILE A 80 -19.11 3.37 5.69
N TYR A 81 -17.87 3.04 5.33
CA TYR A 81 -16.68 3.57 6.00
C TYR A 81 -16.60 5.09 5.87
N GLU A 82 -16.85 5.64 4.67
CA GLU A 82 -16.81 7.08 4.41
C GLU A 82 -17.91 7.83 5.19
N GLU A 83 -19.13 7.29 5.25
CA GLU A 83 -20.24 7.89 6.01
C GLU A 83 -19.95 7.93 7.52
N ILE A 84 -19.29 6.89 8.05
CA ILE A 84 -18.99 6.78 9.49
C ILE A 84 -17.79 7.65 9.88
N THR A 85 -16.75 7.66 9.05
CA THR A 85 -15.45 8.23 9.43
C THR A 85 -15.13 9.56 8.74
N GLY A 86 -15.83 9.92 7.67
CA GLY A 86 -15.51 11.04 6.79
C GLY A 86 -14.30 10.78 5.86
N LEU A 87 -13.71 9.59 5.90
CA LEU A 87 -12.54 9.22 5.10
C LEU A 87 -12.95 8.21 4.03
N LYS A 88 -12.39 8.31 2.84
CA LYS A 88 -12.64 7.34 1.77
C LYS A 88 -12.27 5.92 2.21
N GLY A 89 -13.12 4.97 1.91
CA GLY A 89 -12.84 3.55 2.10
C GLY A 89 -11.77 3.04 1.14
N ILE A 90 -11.15 1.92 1.48
CA ILE A 90 -10.08 1.28 0.72
C ILE A 90 -10.39 -0.15 0.29
N SER A 91 -11.60 -0.66 0.59
CA SER A 91 -11.98 -2.04 0.26
C SER A 91 -11.96 -2.32 -1.24
N SER A 92 -12.25 -1.31 -2.08
CA SER A 92 -12.21 -1.40 -3.54
C SER A 92 -10.82 -1.21 -4.14
N THR A 93 -9.79 -0.95 -3.33
CA THR A 93 -8.39 -0.85 -3.78
C THR A 93 -7.76 -2.25 -3.96
N LYS A 94 -6.50 -2.30 -4.40
CA LYS A 94 -5.77 -3.54 -4.65
C LYS A 94 -4.44 -3.55 -3.89
N ILE A 95 -3.97 -4.76 -3.63
CA ILE A 95 -2.62 -5.01 -3.14
C ILE A 95 -1.87 -5.80 -4.20
N MET A 96 -0.62 -5.45 -4.42
CA MET A 96 0.31 -6.20 -5.27
C MET A 96 1.45 -6.71 -4.40
N TYR A 97 1.95 -7.90 -4.69
CA TYR A 97 3.10 -8.48 -4.01
C TYR A 97 3.79 -9.52 -4.86
N VAL A 98 5.00 -9.86 -4.49
CA VAL A 98 5.74 -10.96 -5.10
C VAL A 98 5.63 -12.19 -4.20
N THR A 99 5.39 -13.36 -4.79
CA THR A 99 5.56 -14.64 -4.08
C THR A 99 6.72 -15.41 -4.69
N GLN A 100 7.44 -16.12 -3.83
CA GLN A 100 8.48 -17.04 -4.20
C GLN A 100 8.15 -18.45 -3.69
N ASP A 101 8.16 -19.39 -4.61
CA ASP A 101 7.94 -20.81 -4.41
C ASP A 101 8.96 -21.55 -5.28
N GLU A 102 8.55 -22.44 -6.18
CA GLU A 102 9.39 -22.97 -7.27
C GLU A 102 9.77 -21.89 -8.27
N ASN A 103 8.91 -20.89 -8.44
CA ASN A 103 9.13 -19.71 -9.25
C ASN A 103 8.66 -18.44 -8.55
N TYR A 104 8.99 -17.29 -9.18
CA TYR A 104 8.54 -15.98 -8.73
C TYR A 104 7.23 -15.62 -9.44
N LYS A 105 6.26 -15.06 -8.70
CA LYS A 105 5.01 -14.57 -9.25
C LYS A 105 4.76 -13.14 -8.77
N LEU A 106 4.43 -12.27 -9.70
CA LEU A 106 3.86 -10.96 -9.39
C LEU A 106 2.35 -11.11 -9.34
N ILE A 107 1.76 -10.86 -8.19
CA ILE A 107 0.35 -11.10 -7.90
C ILE A 107 -0.34 -9.78 -7.59
N ILE A 108 -1.57 -9.62 -8.06
CA ILE A 108 -2.52 -8.60 -7.61
C ILE A 108 -3.68 -9.30 -6.91
N ALA A 109 -4.09 -8.77 -5.76
CA ALA A 109 -5.26 -9.22 -5.00
C ALA A 109 -6.16 -8.04 -4.64
N ASP A 110 -7.37 -8.31 -4.18
CA ASP A 110 -8.22 -7.31 -3.51
C ASP A 110 -7.56 -6.84 -2.21
N ALA A 111 -7.98 -5.70 -1.68
CA ALA A 111 -7.41 -5.11 -0.46
C ALA A 111 -7.48 -6.04 0.76
N ASP A 112 -8.35 -7.03 0.77
CA ASP A 112 -8.50 -8.06 1.80
C ASP A 112 -7.67 -9.34 1.52
N GLY A 113 -6.82 -9.32 0.49
CA GLY A 113 -5.95 -10.43 0.10
C GLY A 113 -6.62 -11.53 -0.72
N GLN A 114 -7.91 -11.41 -1.03
CA GLN A 114 -8.63 -12.37 -1.84
C GLN A 114 -8.57 -12.06 -3.34
N ASN A 115 -9.08 -12.97 -4.18
CA ASN A 115 -9.18 -12.79 -5.62
C ASN A 115 -7.82 -12.53 -6.29
N GLU A 116 -6.82 -13.34 -5.91
CA GLU A 116 -5.47 -13.27 -6.48
C GLU A 116 -5.47 -13.47 -7.99
N GLN A 117 -4.72 -12.64 -8.70
CA GLN A 117 -4.47 -12.71 -10.12
C GLN A 117 -2.97 -12.63 -10.37
N VAL A 118 -2.42 -13.62 -11.08
CA VAL A 118 -1.01 -13.65 -11.47
C VAL A 118 -0.82 -12.73 -12.68
N LEU A 119 -0.07 -11.64 -12.51
CA LEU A 119 0.31 -10.75 -13.61
C LEU A 119 1.52 -11.25 -14.39
N LEU A 120 2.46 -11.85 -13.69
CA LEU A 120 3.69 -12.38 -14.26
C LEU A 120 4.16 -13.58 -13.45
N GLN A 121 4.66 -14.58 -14.13
CA GLN A 121 5.40 -15.71 -13.55
C GLN A 121 6.75 -15.83 -14.24
N SER A 122 7.82 -16.04 -13.47
CA SER A 122 9.19 -16.15 -13.95
C SER A 122 9.98 -17.16 -13.11
N ASN A 123 10.90 -17.86 -13.74
CA ASN A 123 11.88 -18.68 -13.02
C ASN A 123 12.97 -17.81 -12.36
N GLU A 124 13.13 -16.60 -12.87
CA GLU A 124 14.09 -15.62 -12.37
C GLU A 124 13.42 -14.60 -11.46
N PRO A 125 14.16 -13.92 -10.56
CA PRO A 125 13.58 -12.96 -9.62
C PRO A 125 12.74 -11.87 -10.27
N ILE A 126 11.67 -11.53 -9.56
CA ILE A 126 10.86 -10.32 -9.76
C ILE A 126 10.94 -9.56 -8.45
N ILE A 127 11.31 -8.26 -8.49
CA ILE A 127 11.49 -7.45 -7.29
C ILE A 127 10.94 -6.03 -7.48
N SER A 128 10.74 -5.34 -6.37
CA SER A 128 10.42 -3.91 -6.26
C SER A 128 9.21 -3.47 -7.10
N PRO A 129 8.05 -4.12 -6.93
CA PRO A 129 6.85 -3.71 -7.65
C PRO A 129 6.32 -2.36 -7.12
N ALA A 130 5.88 -1.50 -8.02
CA ALA A 130 5.36 -0.17 -7.72
C ALA A 130 4.15 0.19 -8.61
N TRP A 131 3.06 0.65 -8.00
CA TRP A 131 1.87 1.11 -8.69
C TRP A 131 2.10 2.47 -9.35
N SER A 132 1.56 2.66 -10.57
CA SER A 132 1.40 4.01 -11.11
C SER A 132 0.36 4.81 -10.30
N PRO A 133 0.45 6.16 -10.27
CA PRO A 133 -0.48 6.98 -9.48
C PRO A 133 -1.95 6.79 -9.82
N ASP A 134 -2.26 6.44 -11.08
CA ASP A 134 -3.61 6.13 -11.56
C ASP A 134 -4.02 4.67 -11.34
N SER A 135 -3.15 3.85 -10.76
CA SER A 135 -3.33 2.43 -10.49
C SER A 135 -3.66 1.56 -11.73
N LYS A 136 -3.32 2.04 -12.94
CA LYS A 136 -3.56 1.31 -14.21
C LYS A 136 -2.33 0.55 -14.69
N LYS A 137 -1.15 0.94 -14.21
CA LYS A 137 0.13 0.34 -14.57
C LYS A 137 0.90 -0.07 -13.32
N VAL A 138 1.84 -0.96 -13.49
CA VAL A 138 2.82 -1.35 -12.48
C VAL A 138 4.22 -1.28 -13.09
N ALA A 139 5.18 -0.76 -12.32
CA ALA A 139 6.59 -0.88 -12.62
C ALA A 139 7.18 -1.97 -11.72
N TYR A 140 8.12 -2.74 -12.23
CA TYR A 140 8.85 -3.75 -11.46
C TYR A 140 10.18 -4.06 -12.12
N VAL A 141 11.08 -4.66 -11.37
CA VAL A 141 12.34 -5.20 -11.91
C VAL A 141 12.18 -6.70 -12.13
N SER A 142 12.56 -7.17 -13.31
CA SER A 142 12.60 -8.60 -13.64
C SER A 142 13.95 -9.00 -14.18
N PHE A 143 14.38 -10.20 -13.80
CA PHE A 143 15.62 -10.84 -14.24
C PHE A 143 15.39 -11.92 -15.31
N GLU A 144 14.18 -12.02 -15.87
CA GLU A 144 13.77 -13.05 -16.83
C GLU A 144 14.64 -13.17 -18.08
N THR A 145 15.43 -12.13 -18.40
CA THR A 145 16.38 -12.12 -19.52
C THR A 145 17.83 -12.30 -19.10
N GLY A 146 18.09 -12.70 -17.84
CA GLY A 146 19.42 -12.89 -17.27
C GLY A 146 20.05 -11.61 -16.73
N MET A 147 19.44 -10.43 -16.96
CA MET A 147 19.89 -9.13 -16.44
C MET A 147 18.68 -8.38 -15.87
N ALA A 148 18.95 -7.53 -14.86
CA ALA A 148 17.92 -6.68 -14.28
C ALA A 148 17.40 -5.67 -15.30
N LYS A 149 16.08 -5.64 -15.52
CA LYS A 149 15.39 -4.65 -16.36
C LYS A 149 14.19 -4.11 -15.64
N VAL A 150 13.89 -2.84 -15.83
CA VAL A 150 12.63 -2.26 -15.35
C VAL A 150 11.59 -2.38 -16.44
N PHE A 151 10.49 -3.02 -16.08
CA PHE A 151 9.30 -3.14 -16.92
C PHE A 151 8.21 -2.24 -16.41
N ILE A 152 7.42 -1.70 -17.33
CA ILE A 152 6.09 -1.14 -17.06
C ILE A 152 5.07 -2.05 -17.72
N GLN A 153 4.08 -2.48 -16.94
CA GLN A 153 2.99 -3.35 -17.41
C GLN A 153 1.64 -2.67 -17.19
N ASN A 154 0.83 -2.63 -18.23
CA ASN A 154 -0.57 -2.22 -18.13
C ASN A 154 -1.40 -3.40 -17.58
N ILE A 155 -2.14 -3.17 -16.50
CA ILE A 155 -2.86 -4.23 -15.78
C ILE A 155 -4.01 -4.81 -16.62
N ALA A 156 -4.79 -3.94 -17.26
CA ALA A 156 -5.97 -4.36 -18.00
C ALA A 156 -5.64 -5.14 -19.29
N SER A 157 -4.61 -4.71 -20.01
CA SER A 157 -4.20 -5.35 -21.28
C SER A 157 -3.11 -6.39 -21.13
N GLY A 158 -2.40 -6.43 -20.00
CA GLY A 158 -1.21 -7.25 -19.80
C GLY A 158 0.02 -6.82 -20.63
N LYS A 159 -0.09 -5.76 -21.44
CA LYS A 159 1.02 -5.27 -22.28
C LYS A 159 2.15 -4.77 -21.40
N ARG A 160 3.38 -5.22 -21.70
CA ARG A 160 4.62 -4.86 -21.00
C ARG A 160 5.58 -4.16 -21.94
N GLU A 161 6.35 -3.23 -21.41
CA GLU A 161 7.46 -2.60 -22.09
C GLU A 161 8.67 -2.48 -21.16
N ILE A 162 9.87 -2.61 -21.70
CA ILE A 162 11.12 -2.34 -21.00
C ILE A 162 11.36 -0.84 -21.10
N VAL A 163 11.46 -0.16 -19.96
CA VAL A 163 11.71 1.29 -19.92
C VAL A 163 13.17 1.63 -19.63
N ILE A 164 13.89 0.72 -19.00
CA ILE A 164 15.34 0.85 -18.83
C ILE A 164 15.95 -0.54 -18.64
N GLU A 165 17.08 -0.73 -19.27
CA GLU A 165 18.00 -1.85 -19.03
C GLU A 165 19.39 -1.32 -18.77
N ASN A 166 20.11 -1.94 -17.85
CA ASN A 166 21.50 -1.61 -17.56
C ASN A 166 22.27 -2.91 -17.31
N LYS A 167 23.53 -2.96 -17.73
CA LYS A 167 24.44 -4.09 -17.45
C LYS A 167 24.73 -4.24 -15.95
N ASN A 168 24.52 -3.19 -15.19
CA ASN A 168 24.66 -3.15 -13.74
C ASN A 168 23.29 -3.37 -13.07
N GLN A 169 23.29 -3.46 -11.73
CA GLN A 169 22.05 -3.67 -10.98
C GLN A 169 21.12 -2.45 -11.05
N ILE A 170 19.84 -2.72 -11.20
CA ILE A 170 18.74 -1.74 -11.11
C ILE A 170 17.77 -2.24 -10.04
N SER A 171 17.25 -1.34 -9.23
CA SER A 171 16.22 -1.68 -8.25
C SER A 171 15.31 -0.50 -7.89
N SER A 172 14.27 -0.79 -7.14
CA SER A 172 13.42 0.17 -6.43
C SER A 172 12.84 1.28 -7.32
N PRO A 173 12.18 0.96 -8.45
CA PRO A 173 11.45 1.96 -9.21
C PRO A 173 10.33 2.53 -8.35
N SER A 174 10.14 3.86 -8.42
CA SER A 174 9.05 4.57 -7.73
C SER A 174 8.51 5.68 -8.64
N TRP A 175 7.19 5.72 -8.80
CA TRP A 175 6.53 6.67 -9.68
C TRP A 175 6.43 8.06 -9.06
N SER A 176 6.67 9.08 -9.87
CA SER A 176 6.28 10.44 -9.51
C SER A 176 4.75 10.58 -9.45
N PRO A 177 4.18 11.47 -8.62
CA PRO A 177 2.73 11.60 -8.47
C PRO A 177 1.97 11.98 -9.76
N ASP A 178 2.64 12.61 -10.71
CA ASP A 178 2.10 12.95 -12.03
C ASP A 178 2.24 11.82 -13.07
N GLY A 179 2.93 10.74 -12.70
CA GLY A 179 3.14 9.56 -13.55
C GLY A 179 4.12 9.77 -14.71
N LYS A 180 4.86 10.89 -14.75
CA LYS A 180 5.78 11.22 -15.85
C LYS A 180 7.20 10.73 -15.63
N PHE A 181 7.58 10.48 -14.38
CA PHE A 181 8.93 10.08 -14.00
C PHE A 181 8.91 8.81 -13.17
N LEU A 182 10.01 8.05 -13.28
CA LEU A 182 10.39 7.02 -12.31
C LEU A 182 11.68 7.44 -11.62
N SER A 183 11.71 7.47 -10.29
CA SER A 183 12.98 7.39 -9.58
C SER A 183 13.35 5.92 -9.41
N LEU A 184 14.64 5.62 -9.48
CA LEU A 184 15.17 4.27 -9.39
C LEU A 184 16.60 4.28 -8.85
N THR A 185 17.03 3.14 -8.35
CA THR A 185 18.41 2.93 -7.91
C THR A 185 19.20 2.26 -9.02
N LEU A 186 20.32 2.88 -9.44
CA LEU A 186 21.29 2.26 -10.35
C LEU A 186 22.61 2.06 -9.63
N TYR A 187 23.17 0.86 -9.77
CA TYR A 187 24.51 0.58 -9.36
C TYR A 187 25.46 0.86 -10.55
N GLN A 188 26.17 1.96 -10.47
CA GLN A 188 27.08 2.42 -11.51
C GLN A 188 28.37 2.98 -10.87
N ASP A 189 29.51 2.80 -11.54
CA ASP A 189 30.82 3.29 -11.09
C ASP A 189 31.24 2.80 -9.68
N GLY A 190 30.77 1.59 -9.30
CA GLY A 190 31.10 0.96 -8.03
C GLY A 190 30.21 1.38 -6.85
N ASN A 191 29.14 2.15 -7.08
CA ASN A 191 28.21 2.59 -6.06
C ASN A 191 26.75 2.61 -6.55
N ALA A 192 25.80 2.56 -5.61
CA ALA A 192 24.37 2.69 -5.87
C ALA A 192 23.91 4.12 -5.58
N GLU A 193 23.21 4.72 -6.54
CA GLU A 193 22.73 6.09 -6.48
C GLU A 193 21.30 6.21 -7.03
N ILE A 194 20.60 7.27 -6.66
CA ILE A 194 19.26 7.56 -7.16
C ILE A 194 19.34 8.28 -8.50
N TYR A 195 18.57 7.79 -9.45
CA TYR A 195 18.36 8.38 -10.77
C TYR A 195 16.87 8.67 -10.99
N ILE A 196 16.60 9.63 -11.85
CA ILE A 196 15.23 9.94 -12.35
C ILE A 196 15.21 9.67 -13.85
N LEU A 197 14.30 8.81 -14.28
CA LEU A 197 13.98 8.53 -15.67
C LEU A 197 12.72 9.31 -16.05
N ASN A 198 12.84 10.12 -17.10
CA ASN A 198 11.66 10.75 -17.75
C ASN A 198 11.05 9.76 -18.73
N LEU A 199 9.77 9.39 -18.52
CA LEU A 199 9.07 8.41 -19.34
C LEU A 199 8.53 8.95 -20.69
N GLU A 200 8.64 10.27 -20.93
CA GLU A 200 8.20 10.90 -22.19
C GLU A 200 9.34 10.92 -23.24
N ASN A 201 10.59 11.03 -22.80
CA ASN A 201 11.75 11.21 -23.69
C ASN A 201 12.95 10.31 -23.35
N ASP A 202 12.79 9.39 -22.40
CA ASP A 202 13.80 8.44 -21.93
C ASP A 202 15.08 9.08 -21.32
N ASP A 203 15.01 10.37 -20.95
CA ASP A 203 16.13 11.05 -20.31
C ASP A 203 16.37 10.51 -18.90
N LEU A 204 17.60 10.08 -18.64
CA LEU A 204 18.04 9.55 -17.36
C LEU A 204 18.98 10.53 -16.66
N THR A 205 18.57 11.06 -15.52
CA THR A 205 19.32 12.04 -14.72
C THR A 205 19.75 11.47 -13.39
N ARG A 206 21.05 11.51 -13.07
CA ARG A 206 21.55 11.17 -11.75
C ARG A 206 21.16 12.25 -10.75
N LEU A 207 20.50 11.85 -9.66
CA LEU A 207 20.00 12.76 -8.63
C LEU A 207 20.95 12.86 -7.44
N THR A 208 21.54 11.73 -7.01
CA THR A 208 22.48 11.70 -5.89
C THR A 208 23.89 11.33 -6.36
N ASN A 209 24.89 11.81 -5.61
CA ASN A 209 26.29 11.52 -5.86
C ASN A 209 27.06 11.51 -4.52
N HIS A 210 27.28 10.32 -3.97
CA HIS A 210 27.93 10.13 -2.69
C HIS A 210 28.72 8.82 -2.70
N TYR A 211 29.76 8.67 -1.86
CA TYR A 211 30.52 7.42 -1.77
C TYR A 211 29.79 6.28 -1.06
N SER A 212 28.75 6.60 -0.27
CA SER A 212 27.87 5.61 0.37
C SER A 212 26.66 5.35 -0.50
N ILE A 213 26.09 4.17 -0.37
CA ILE A 213 24.90 3.74 -1.10
C ILE A 213 23.71 4.66 -0.79
N ASP A 214 23.04 5.13 -1.85
CA ASP A 214 21.74 5.78 -1.83
C ASP A 214 20.76 4.89 -2.60
N THR A 215 19.64 4.48 -1.96
CA THR A 215 18.69 3.50 -2.52
C THR A 215 17.25 3.73 -2.04
N GLU A 216 16.31 2.97 -2.61
CA GLU A 216 14.91 2.90 -2.13
C GLU A 216 14.23 4.27 -2.04
N SER A 217 14.26 5.00 -3.16
CA SER A 217 13.65 6.32 -3.23
C SER A 217 12.12 6.28 -3.29
N SER A 218 11.48 7.28 -2.69
CA SER A 218 10.05 7.54 -2.78
C SER A 218 9.76 9.03 -2.93
N TRP A 219 8.65 9.36 -3.59
CA TRP A 219 8.25 10.74 -3.87
C TRP A 219 7.31 11.27 -2.78
N SER A 220 7.41 12.57 -2.47
CA SER A 220 6.36 13.27 -1.75
C SER A 220 5.08 13.36 -2.58
N SER A 221 3.91 13.53 -1.96
CA SER A 221 2.61 13.59 -2.64
C SER A 221 2.54 14.68 -3.72
N LYS A 222 3.29 15.76 -3.55
CA LYS A 222 3.38 16.88 -4.50
C LYS A 222 4.50 16.73 -5.53
N GLY A 223 5.30 15.67 -5.50
CA GLY A 223 6.43 15.46 -6.40
C GLY A 223 7.58 16.44 -6.21
N THR A 224 7.61 17.20 -5.12
CA THR A 224 8.61 18.25 -4.88
C THR A 224 9.81 17.80 -4.09
N LYS A 225 9.76 16.58 -3.52
CA LYS A 225 10.81 16.01 -2.69
C LYS A 225 10.99 14.53 -3.00
N ILE A 226 12.20 14.05 -2.80
CA ILE A 226 12.56 12.63 -2.81
C ILE A 226 13.06 12.26 -1.42
N LEU A 227 12.46 11.22 -0.85
CA LEU A 227 12.94 10.50 0.33
C LEU A 227 13.74 9.30 -0.16
N PHE A 228 14.85 8.95 0.51
CA PHE A 228 15.66 7.78 0.15
C PHE A 228 16.45 7.25 1.35
N THR A 229 16.83 5.99 1.27
CA THR A 229 17.73 5.34 2.24
C THR A 229 19.17 5.65 1.87
N SER A 230 19.97 6.10 2.84
CA SER A 230 21.39 6.41 2.64
C SER A 230 22.28 5.91 3.76
N GLY A 231 23.43 5.35 3.40
CA GLY A 231 24.50 4.95 4.32
C GLY A 231 25.45 6.08 4.76
N ARG A 232 25.24 7.33 4.33
CA ARG A 232 26.19 8.46 4.52
C ARG A 232 26.44 8.87 5.96
N SER A 233 25.61 8.43 6.91
CA SER A 233 25.83 8.63 8.35
C SER A 233 26.46 7.43 9.05
N GLY A 234 27.05 6.48 8.31
CA GLY A 234 27.66 5.26 8.84
C GLY A 234 26.73 4.06 8.96
N SER A 235 25.42 4.29 8.96
CA SER A 235 24.39 3.26 8.93
C SER A 235 23.18 3.75 8.11
N PRO A 236 22.31 2.86 7.60
CA PRO A 236 21.15 3.24 6.82
C PRO A 236 20.22 4.17 7.60
N GLN A 237 19.94 5.34 7.02
CA GLN A 237 19.02 6.33 7.55
C GLN A 237 18.23 6.96 6.38
N LEU A 238 17.08 7.55 6.69
CA LEU A 238 16.27 8.26 5.70
C LEU A 238 16.77 9.70 5.52
N TYR A 239 16.92 10.06 4.26
CA TYR A 239 17.31 11.40 3.82
C TYR A 239 16.27 11.94 2.83
N GLU A 240 16.05 13.25 2.88
CA GLU A 240 15.16 13.99 2.00
C GLU A 240 15.95 14.96 1.12
N LEU A 241 15.63 15.04 -0.16
CA LEU A 241 16.14 16.02 -1.11
C LEU A 241 14.98 16.86 -1.67
N ASP A 242 15.09 18.19 -1.56
CA ASP A 242 14.12 19.14 -2.14
C ASP A 242 14.46 19.40 -3.62
N LEU A 243 13.58 18.99 -4.51
CA LEU A 243 13.77 19.11 -5.96
C LEU A 243 13.50 20.51 -6.52
N ARG A 244 12.87 21.39 -5.75
CA ARG A 244 12.56 22.77 -6.19
C ARG A 244 13.78 23.68 -6.22
N LYS A 245 14.86 23.27 -5.52
CA LYS A 245 16.07 24.08 -5.37
C LYS A 245 17.23 23.41 -6.09
N SER A 246 17.75 24.07 -7.12
CA SER A 246 18.99 23.62 -7.75
C SER A 246 20.14 23.60 -6.74
N GLY A 247 20.92 22.51 -6.72
CA GLY A 247 22.02 22.34 -5.77
C GLY A 247 21.57 22.04 -4.32
N SER A 248 20.31 21.66 -4.11
CA SER A 248 19.83 21.19 -2.80
C SER A 248 20.67 20.02 -2.31
N LYS A 249 20.98 20.00 -1.01
CA LYS A 249 21.72 18.92 -0.36
C LYS A 249 20.76 18.00 0.40
N PRO A 250 20.98 16.68 0.38
CA PRO A 250 20.20 15.76 1.18
C PRO A 250 20.22 16.09 2.68
N LYS A 251 19.06 16.13 3.30
CA LYS A 251 18.86 16.36 4.73
C LYS A 251 18.45 15.06 5.40
N ARG A 252 19.15 14.66 6.46
CA ARG A 252 18.78 13.51 7.29
C ARG A 252 17.46 13.78 8.02
N ILE A 253 16.53 12.79 8.00
CA ILE A 253 15.20 12.87 8.61
C ILE A 253 15.06 11.95 9.82
N THR A 254 15.76 10.80 9.84
CA THR A 254 15.70 9.85 10.96
C THR A 254 16.99 9.89 11.78
N PHE A 255 16.84 9.90 13.11
CA PHE A 255 17.96 10.01 14.07
C PHE A 255 17.93 8.91 15.14
N GLU A 256 16.77 8.30 15.36
CA GLU A 256 16.60 7.23 16.34
C GLU A 256 16.95 5.88 15.74
N GLY A 257 17.64 5.03 16.51
CA GLY A 257 18.07 3.70 16.07
C GLY A 257 19.23 3.72 15.07
N ASN A 258 19.74 2.52 14.81
CA ASN A 258 20.91 2.31 13.93
C ASN A 258 20.54 1.92 12.49
N TYR A 259 19.25 1.75 12.21
CA TYR A 259 18.79 1.36 10.88
C TYR A 259 17.37 1.90 10.66
N ASN A 260 17.23 2.72 9.61
CA ASN A 260 15.95 3.20 9.11
C ASN A 260 16.02 3.19 7.59
N ALA A 261 15.17 2.41 6.93
CA ALA A 261 15.23 2.17 5.49
C ALA A 261 13.83 2.00 4.88
N LYS A 262 13.78 2.05 3.54
CA LYS A 262 12.58 1.80 2.75
C LYS A 262 11.41 2.67 3.19
N GLY A 263 11.69 3.97 3.32
CA GLY A 263 10.72 4.96 3.77
C GLY A 263 9.81 5.44 2.66
N SER A 264 8.55 5.72 3.00
CA SER A 264 7.61 6.43 2.15
C SER A 264 6.84 7.48 2.95
N TYR A 265 6.42 8.54 2.26
CA TYR A 265 5.56 9.56 2.86
C TYR A 265 4.18 9.00 3.15
N LEU A 266 3.55 9.51 4.20
CA LEU A 266 2.10 9.43 4.38
C LEU A 266 1.40 10.28 3.30
N PRO A 267 0.14 9.98 2.93
CA PRO A 267 -0.54 10.67 1.81
C PRO A 267 -0.60 12.19 1.90
N GLU A 268 -0.65 12.74 3.12
CA GLU A 268 -0.70 14.20 3.38
C GLU A 268 0.70 14.85 3.51
N ASP A 269 1.78 14.08 3.31
CA ASP A 269 3.17 14.51 3.53
C ASP A 269 3.45 15.01 4.98
N ASP A 270 2.66 14.59 5.96
CA ASP A 270 2.76 14.98 7.38
C ASP A 270 3.63 14.02 8.20
N GLY A 271 4.07 12.92 7.59
CA GLY A 271 4.90 11.89 8.23
C GLY A 271 5.43 10.86 7.25
N LEU A 272 6.09 9.85 7.83
CA LEU A 272 6.74 8.76 7.11
C LEU A 272 6.36 7.41 7.73
N ILE A 273 6.26 6.38 6.89
CA ILE A 273 6.36 4.98 7.31
C ILE A 273 7.68 4.40 6.78
N PHE A 274 8.31 3.50 7.52
CA PHE A 274 9.59 2.92 7.15
C PHE A 274 9.92 1.67 7.96
N VAL A 275 10.91 0.92 7.52
CA VAL A 275 11.52 -0.17 8.30
C VAL A 275 12.48 0.43 9.31
N HIS A 276 12.24 0.17 10.58
CA HIS A 276 13.07 0.57 11.72
C HIS A 276 13.67 -0.64 12.40
N ARG A 277 14.93 -0.58 12.77
CA ARG A 277 15.56 -1.62 13.60
C ARG A 277 15.68 -1.15 15.03
N SER A 278 14.91 -1.80 15.92
CA SER A 278 15.02 -1.68 17.36
C SER A 278 15.77 -2.88 17.89
N GLU A 279 16.96 -2.68 18.46
CA GLU A 279 17.84 -3.74 18.93
C GLU A 279 18.14 -4.80 17.87
N LYS A 280 17.42 -5.94 17.90
CA LYS A 280 17.59 -7.05 16.94
C LYS A 280 16.47 -7.17 15.91
N ASN A 281 15.33 -6.51 16.15
CA ASN A 281 14.10 -6.72 15.39
C ASN A 281 13.93 -5.64 14.34
N PHE A 282 13.54 -6.05 13.12
CA PHE A 282 13.11 -5.15 12.06
C PHE A 282 11.60 -4.98 12.16
N GLN A 283 11.14 -3.77 12.37
CA GLN A 283 9.76 -3.40 12.62
C GLN A 283 9.33 -2.31 11.66
N ILE A 284 8.02 -2.20 11.39
CA ILE A 284 7.50 -1.03 10.71
C ILE A 284 7.25 0.06 11.74
N ALA A 285 7.74 1.25 11.46
CA ALA A 285 7.54 2.42 12.30
C ALA A 285 6.89 3.55 11.52
N VAL A 286 6.16 4.41 12.23
CA VAL A 286 5.64 5.68 11.73
C VAL A 286 6.32 6.83 12.50
N LYS A 287 6.63 7.91 11.79
CA LYS A 287 7.10 9.16 12.37
C LYS A 287 6.34 10.33 11.76
N TYR A 288 5.59 11.04 12.58
CA TYR A 288 4.98 12.31 12.17
C TYR A 288 5.99 13.46 12.33
N PHE A 289 5.91 14.46 11.44
CA PHE A 289 6.89 15.55 11.45
C PHE A 289 6.70 16.55 12.59
N ASP A 290 5.52 16.59 13.19
CA ASP A 290 5.19 17.38 14.38
C ASP A 290 5.50 16.64 15.69
N GLU A 291 5.81 15.33 15.64
CA GLU A 291 6.22 14.52 16.79
C GLU A 291 7.76 14.46 16.90
N SER A 292 8.28 14.44 18.12
CA SER A 292 9.73 14.33 18.38
C SER A 292 10.24 12.89 18.35
N PHE A 293 9.35 11.89 18.43
CA PHE A 293 9.67 10.45 18.48
C PHE A 293 9.03 9.67 17.35
N LEU A 294 9.55 8.49 17.07
CA LEU A 294 8.93 7.53 16.18
C LEU A 294 8.08 6.52 16.96
N ARG A 295 7.05 5.95 16.34
CA ARG A 295 6.22 4.89 16.92
C ARG A 295 6.37 3.59 16.12
N PRO A 296 6.89 2.50 16.74
CA PRO A 296 6.79 1.18 16.14
C PRO A 296 5.31 0.76 16.01
N LEU A 297 4.91 0.34 14.83
CA LEU A 297 3.56 -0.16 14.55
C LEU A 297 3.47 -1.68 14.69
N THR A 298 4.59 -2.37 14.45
CA THR A 298 4.67 -3.83 14.49
C THR A 298 5.65 -4.29 15.56
N LEU A 299 5.52 -5.55 16.01
CA LEU A 299 6.33 -6.12 17.08
C LEU A 299 6.92 -7.49 16.70
N THR A 300 6.91 -7.81 15.43
CA THR A 300 7.46 -9.04 14.87
C THR A 300 8.95 -8.86 14.57
N ASP A 301 9.67 -9.97 14.31
CA ASP A 301 11.13 -9.94 14.27
C ASP A 301 11.71 -9.51 12.92
N MET A 302 10.94 -9.69 11.86
CA MET A 302 11.40 -9.51 10.46
C MET A 302 10.29 -8.91 9.60
N ASP A 303 9.98 -7.64 9.84
CA ASP A 303 9.00 -6.92 9.02
C ASP A 303 9.71 -6.09 7.96
N GLU A 304 9.22 -6.15 6.74
CA GLU A 304 9.82 -5.46 5.60
C GLU A 304 8.78 -4.84 4.66
N SER A 305 9.24 -3.92 3.85
CA SER A 305 8.50 -3.39 2.70
C SER A 305 7.12 -2.83 3.05
N PRO A 306 7.02 -1.86 3.98
CA PRO A 306 5.74 -1.25 4.30
C PRO A 306 5.19 -0.46 3.11
N SER A 307 3.89 -0.59 2.87
CA SER A 307 3.17 0.25 1.92
C SER A 307 1.87 0.74 2.55
N ILE A 308 1.62 2.03 2.44
CA ILE A 308 0.45 2.70 3.03
C ILE A 308 -0.73 2.66 2.07
N SER A 309 -1.93 2.48 2.60
CA SER A 309 -3.18 2.59 1.85
C SER A 309 -3.45 4.02 1.38
N ALA A 310 -4.27 4.15 0.34
CA ALA A 310 -4.57 5.44 -0.28
C ALA A 310 -5.22 6.47 0.67
N ASN A 311 -5.92 6.00 1.72
CA ASN A 311 -6.50 6.88 2.76
C ASN A 311 -5.57 7.13 3.96
N GLY A 312 -4.37 6.58 3.96
CA GLY A 312 -3.37 6.82 5.00
C GLY A 312 -3.58 6.08 6.33
N ASN A 313 -4.57 5.18 6.46
CA ASN A 313 -4.92 4.59 7.75
C ASN A 313 -4.43 3.17 7.98
N VAL A 314 -4.10 2.47 6.91
CA VAL A 314 -3.72 1.06 6.95
C VAL A 314 -2.42 0.85 6.19
N ILE A 315 -1.52 0.07 6.75
CA ILE A 315 -0.31 -0.40 6.07
C ILE A 315 -0.45 -1.88 5.72
N VAL A 316 0.16 -2.28 4.62
CA VAL A 316 0.48 -3.67 4.31
C VAL A 316 2.00 -3.83 4.37
N TYR A 317 2.46 -4.97 4.83
CA TYR A 317 3.89 -5.29 4.93
C TYR A 317 4.11 -6.80 4.82
N ALA A 318 5.33 -7.20 4.46
CA ALA A 318 5.73 -8.59 4.56
C ALA A 318 6.38 -8.84 5.92
N THR A 319 6.04 -9.97 6.54
CA THR A 319 6.64 -10.45 7.79
C THR A 319 7.08 -11.89 7.63
N SER A 320 7.92 -12.39 8.53
CA SER A 320 8.38 -13.78 8.51
C SER A 320 7.74 -14.58 9.64
N GLU A 321 7.14 -15.70 9.31
CA GLU A 321 6.63 -16.68 10.25
C GLU A 321 7.10 -18.07 9.84
N ASN A 322 7.80 -18.79 10.74
CA ASN A 322 8.38 -20.10 10.46
C ASN A 322 9.26 -20.12 9.18
N ASN A 323 10.08 -19.11 8.96
CA ASN A 323 10.92 -18.91 7.78
C ASN A 323 10.14 -18.77 6.45
N ARG A 324 8.86 -18.45 6.50
CA ARG A 324 8.04 -18.15 5.35
C ARG A 324 7.56 -16.70 5.41
N GLY A 325 7.69 -15.98 4.30
CA GLY A 325 7.14 -14.63 4.16
C GLY A 325 5.61 -14.66 4.12
N MET A 326 4.99 -13.83 4.93
CA MET A 326 3.53 -13.70 5.08
C MET A 326 3.11 -12.27 4.78
N LEU A 327 1.91 -12.12 4.22
CA LEU A 327 1.28 -10.81 4.02
C LEU A 327 0.52 -10.41 5.28
N SER A 328 0.84 -9.27 5.83
CA SER A 328 0.22 -8.76 7.04
C SER A 328 -0.17 -7.30 6.89
N GLY A 329 -1.13 -6.86 7.69
CA GLY A 329 -1.57 -5.47 7.74
C GLY A 329 -1.62 -4.95 9.17
N ALA A 330 -1.50 -3.63 9.29
CA ALA A 330 -1.73 -2.94 10.55
C ALA A 330 -2.39 -1.58 10.28
N THR A 331 -3.25 -1.15 11.20
CA THR A 331 -3.73 0.23 11.19
C THR A 331 -2.69 1.15 11.84
N LEU A 332 -2.70 2.44 11.49
CA LEU A 332 -1.85 3.42 12.19
C LEU A 332 -2.21 3.57 13.67
N SER A 333 -3.39 3.11 14.09
CA SER A 333 -3.81 3.02 15.50
C SER A 333 -3.30 1.77 16.23
N GLY A 334 -2.64 0.83 15.52
CA GLY A 334 -1.97 -0.34 16.10
C GLY A 334 -2.73 -1.67 16.03
N ALA A 335 -3.93 -1.72 15.45
CA ALA A 335 -4.62 -3.00 15.19
C ALA A 335 -3.89 -3.77 14.08
N LYS A 336 -3.69 -5.09 14.26
CA LYS A 336 -2.94 -5.95 13.35
C LYS A 336 -3.82 -7.06 12.81
N PHE A 337 -3.59 -7.46 11.58
CA PHE A 337 -4.30 -8.56 10.93
C PHE A 337 -3.42 -9.26 9.90
N LYS A 338 -3.72 -10.53 9.63
CA LYS A 338 -3.08 -11.29 8.56
C LYS A 338 -3.96 -11.24 7.32
N LEU A 339 -3.33 -11.17 6.16
CA LEU A 339 -4.01 -11.27 4.87
C LEU A 339 -3.77 -12.66 4.29
N PRO A 340 -4.80 -13.30 3.72
CA PRO A 340 -4.65 -14.62 3.11
C PRO A 340 -3.76 -14.53 1.86
N VAL A 341 -2.98 -15.57 1.63
CA VAL A 341 -2.16 -15.78 0.44
C VAL A 341 -2.24 -17.25 0.06
N ASN A 342 -2.56 -17.55 -1.20
CA ASN A 342 -2.78 -18.93 -1.63
C ASN A 342 -1.51 -19.79 -1.57
N SER A 343 -0.36 -19.26 -2.00
CA SER A 343 0.89 -20.03 -2.00
C SER A 343 2.12 -19.12 -2.04
N GLY A 344 3.28 -19.72 -1.69
CA GLY A 344 4.59 -19.08 -1.77
C GLY A 344 4.95 -18.26 -0.54
N SER A 345 6.18 -17.75 -0.53
CA SER A 345 6.72 -16.83 0.45
C SER A 345 6.55 -15.41 -0.05
N VAL A 346 5.82 -14.58 0.67
CA VAL A 346 5.47 -13.20 0.27
C VAL A 346 6.65 -12.25 0.49
N ARG A 347 6.84 -11.35 -0.46
CA ARG A 347 7.80 -10.24 -0.41
C ARG A 347 7.23 -8.99 -1.06
N GLU A 348 7.71 -7.85 -0.62
CA GLU A 348 7.57 -6.53 -1.26
C GLU A 348 6.12 -6.16 -1.64
N PRO A 349 5.19 -6.17 -0.69
CA PRO A 349 3.84 -5.74 -0.95
C PRO A 349 3.77 -4.24 -1.28
N ALA A 350 2.85 -3.87 -2.17
CA ALA A 350 2.56 -2.50 -2.54
C ALA A 350 1.05 -2.28 -2.62
N TRP A 351 0.55 -1.23 -1.97
CA TRP A 351 -0.87 -0.85 -1.98
C TRP A 351 -1.15 0.09 -3.15
N SER A 352 -2.26 -0.11 -3.87
CA SER A 352 -2.66 0.78 -4.96
C SER A 352 -3.21 2.11 -4.43
N GLY A 353 -3.28 3.12 -5.29
CA GLY A 353 -4.14 4.27 -5.08
C GLY A 353 -5.63 3.89 -5.16
N PHE A 354 -6.52 4.89 -5.04
CA PHE A 354 -7.94 4.69 -5.30
C PHE A 354 -8.16 4.32 -6.78
N LEU A 355 -8.89 3.23 -7.01
CA LEU A 355 -9.28 2.84 -8.36
C LEU A 355 -10.42 3.75 -8.84
N ARG A 356 -10.22 4.40 -9.99
CA ARG A 356 -11.20 5.30 -10.62
C ARG A 356 -11.92 4.60 -11.76
#